data_b41a580bd73cf56ecd0c4eab35a7e75f
#
_entry.id   b41a580bd73cf56ecd0c4eab35a7e75f
#
_cell.length_a   1.000
_cell.length_b   1.000
_cell.length_c   1.000
_cell.angle_alpha   90.00
_cell.angle_beta   90.00
_cell.angle_gamma   90.00
#
_symmetry.space_group_name_H-M   'P 1'
#
loop_
_entity.id
_entity.type
_entity.pdbx_description
1 polymer ?
#
loop_
_entity_poly.entity_id
_entity_poly.type
_entity_poly.pdbx_seq_one_letter_code
_entity_poly.pdbx_strand_id
1 'polypeptide(L)'
;MSWILLVFTFCAHSGEEVLSIDRVVPNSFDLAFPNESNIQPEQSDFSVNNFVLMSNDSGERWAVVTLTNMASGRRSLTSKHLMAIVADGQRIAPLEFLQSFKADETLSLTINFGESKFPLLSIYSRSGK
;
A
#
# COMPACT_ATOMS: atom_id res chain seq x y z
N MET A 1 21.11 45.05 31.26
CA MET A 1 20.38 44.21 31.30
C MET A 1 20.35 43.42 30.16
N SER A 2 20.28 42.32 30.17
CA SER A 2 20.28 41.60 29.09
C SER A 2 19.06 40.91 28.93
N TRP A 3 18.74 40.46 27.85
CA TRP A 3 17.60 39.75 27.73
C TRP A 3 17.89 38.73 26.75
N ILE A 4 17.07 37.79 26.68
CA ILE A 4 17.25 36.68 25.87
C ILE A 4 16.36 36.69 24.79
N LEU A 5 16.91 36.58 23.68
CA LEU A 5 16.08 36.41 22.57
C LEU A 5 15.80 35.03 22.37
N LEU A 6 14.62 34.67 22.48
CA LEU A 6 14.27 33.33 22.30
C LEU A 6 13.89 33.11 20.92
N VAL A 7 14.62 32.32 20.27
CA VAL A 7 14.32 32.02 18.89
C VAL A 7 13.67 30.70 18.82
N PHE A 8 12.51 30.67 18.26
CA PHE A 8 11.88 29.43 18.07
C PHE A 8 12.01 29.04 16.70
N THR A 9 12.56 27.93 16.50
CA THR A 9 12.65 27.41 15.19
C THR A 9 11.62 26.39 15.07
N PHE A 10 10.68 26.62 14.23
CA PHE A 10 9.75 25.61 14.01
C PHE A 10 10.14 24.86 12.84
N CYS A 11 10.20 23.61 12.96
CA CYS A 11 10.47 22.77 11.86
C CYS A 11 9.30 22.72 11.04
N ALA A 12 9.25 23.57 10.14
CA ALA A 12 8.23 23.42 9.17
C ALA A 12 8.51 22.15 8.46
N HIS A 13 7.56 21.41 8.22
CA HIS A 13 7.76 20.18 7.55
C HIS A 13 7.83 20.42 6.12
N SER A 14 8.88 20.99 5.71
CA SER A 14 8.97 21.41 4.38
C SER A 14 8.87 20.28 3.46
N GLY A 15 7.92 20.21 2.70
CA GLY A 15 7.85 19.31 1.60
C GLY A 15 7.37 17.93 1.84
N GLU A 16 7.25 17.56 3.07
CA GLU A 16 6.74 16.23 3.32
C GLU A 16 5.34 16.31 3.80
N GLU A 17 4.50 15.49 3.25
CA GLU A 17 3.12 15.45 3.67
C GLU A 17 2.88 14.27 4.56
N VAL A 18 2.07 14.47 5.55
CA VAL A 18 1.74 13.45 6.51
C VAL A 18 0.65 12.57 5.92
N LEU A 19 0.82 11.28 6.06
CA LEU A 19 -0.19 10.32 5.61
C LEU A 19 -1.28 10.22 6.65
N SER A 20 -2.50 10.17 6.17
CA SER A 20 -3.66 9.98 7.04
C SER A 20 -4.27 8.62 6.73
N ILE A 21 -4.74 7.96 7.76
CA ILE A 21 -5.37 6.68 7.59
C ILE A 21 -6.78 6.88 7.09
N ASP A 22 -7.10 6.33 5.92
CA ASP A 22 -8.44 6.40 5.38
C ASP A 22 -9.30 5.30 6.00
N ARG A 23 -8.79 4.09 6.03
CA ARG A 23 -9.50 3.03 6.72
C ARG A 23 -8.65 1.77 6.76
N VAL A 24 -9.00 0.89 7.67
CA VAL A 24 -8.37 -0.41 7.82
C VAL A 24 -9.32 -1.44 7.24
N VAL A 25 -8.81 -2.24 6.32
CA VAL A 25 -9.66 -3.19 5.62
C VAL A 25 -9.10 -4.60 5.78
N PRO A 26 -9.87 -5.52 6.35
CA PRO A 26 -9.42 -6.90 6.42
C PRO A 26 -9.52 -7.57 5.07
N ASN A 27 -8.72 -8.59 4.88
CA ASN A 27 -8.70 -9.28 3.60
C ASN A 27 -10.01 -9.99 3.26
N SER A 28 -10.88 -10.15 4.26
CA SER A 28 -12.16 -10.81 3.99
C SER A 28 -13.13 -9.90 3.26
N PHE A 29 -12.80 -8.63 3.13
CA PHE A 29 -13.68 -7.70 2.44
C PHE A 29 -13.59 -7.94 0.93
N ASP A 30 -14.73 -8.10 0.29
CA ASP A 30 -14.76 -8.46 -1.10
C ASP A 30 -15.48 -7.40 -1.90
N LEU A 31 -14.88 -6.96 -3.00
CA LEU A 31 -15.45 -5.95 -3.88
C LEU A 31 -15.64 -6.54 -5.26
N ALA A 32 -16.75 -6.21 -5.89
CA ALA A 32 -17.04 -6.67 -7.23
C ALA A 32 -17.31 -5.50 -8.15
N PHE A 33 -16.65 -5.50 -9.29
CA PHE A 33 -16.85 -4.47 -10.30
C PHE A 33 -17.06 -5.15 -11.64
N PRO A 34 -17.83 -4.57 -12.53
CA PRO A 34 -18.19 -5.23 -13.77
C PRO A 34 -17.04 -5.67 -14.66
N ASN A 35 -15.94 -4.97 -14.64
CA ASN A 35 -14.86 -5.29 -15.56
C ASN A 35 -13.62 -5.83 -14.89
N GLU A 36 -13.79 -6.56 -13.82
CA GLU A 36 -12.62 -6.98 -13.09
C GLU A 36 -11.95 -8.23 -13.62
N SER A 37 -12.56 -8.91 -14.54
CA SER A 37 -12.10 -10.24 -14.87
C SER A 37 -10.75 -10.31 -15.58
N ASN A 38 -10.33 -9.26 -16.25
CA ASN A 38 -9.14 -9.34 -17.09
C ASN A 38 -7.90 -8.68 -16.53
N ILE A 39 -7.99 -8.00 -15.41
CA ILE A 39 -6.85 -7.28 -14.88
C ILE A 39 -6.47 -7.90 -13.57
N GLN A 40 -5.33 -8.56 -13.57
CA GLN A 40 -4.87 -9.30 -12.41
C GLN A 40 -3.38 -9.10 -12.22
N PRO A 41 -2.89 -9.14 -10.99
CA PRO A 41 -1.46 -9.13 -10.78
C PRO A 41 -0.86 -10.45 -11.24
N GLU A 42 0.45 -10.50 -11.32
CA GLU A 42 1.12 -11.75 -11.66
C GLU A 42 0.95 -12.73 -10.52
N GLN A 43 0.90 -14.00 -10.88
CA GLN A 43 0.80 -15.05 -9.88
C GLN A 43 1.99 -15.04 -8.97
N SER A 44 1.75 -15.30 -7.70
CA SER A 44 2.80 -15.33 -6.71
C SER A 44 2.39 -16.22 -5.55
N ASP A 45 3.30 -16.39 -4.61
CA ASP A 45 3.02 -17.16 -3.41
C ASP A 45 2.68 -16.26 -2.23
N PHE A 46 2.31 -15.01 -2.51
CA PHE A 46 2.02 -14.07 -1.45
C PHE A 46 0.53 -13.96 -1.19
N SER A 47 0.18 -13.92 0.09
CA SER A 47 -1.19 -13.74 0.50
C SER A 47 -1.30 -12.40 1.23
N VAL A 48 -2.27 -11.59 0.85
CA VAL A 48 -2.53 -10.33 1.52
C VAL A 48 -3.42 -10.60 2.72
N ASN A 49 -2.89 -10.37 3.91
CA ASN A 49 -3.64 -10.65 5.14
C ASN A 49 -4.57 -9.50 5.48
N ASN A 50 -4.06 -8.28 5.38
CA ASN A 50 -4.88 -7.09 5.61
C ASN A 50 -4.11 -5.88 5.10
N PHE A 51 -4.75 -4.73 5.11
CA PHE A 51 -4.09 -3.51 4.69
C PHE A 51 -4.75 -2.31 5.33
N VAL A 52 -3.97 -1.25 5.52
CA VAL A 52 -4.45 0.02 6.05
C VAL A 52 -4.26 1.05 4.95
N LEU A 53 -5.33 1.68 4.52
CA LEU A 53 -5.28 2.63 3.43
C LEU A 53 -4.99 4.03 3.97
N MET A 54 -4.11 4.75 3.27
CA MET A 54 -3.67 6.07 3.69
C MET A 54 -3.59 6.99 2.49
N SER A 55 -3.69 8.28 2.74
CA SER A 55 -3.53 9.26 1.69
C SER A 55 -2.88 10.51 2.26
N ASN A 56 -2.42 11.39 1.40
CA ASN A 56 -1.88 12.67 1.82
C ASN A 56 -2.55 13.79 1.03
N ASP A 57 -2.16 15.02 1.30
CA ASP A 57 -2.79 16.17 0.68
C ASP A 57 -2.55 16.28 -0.81
N SER A 58 -1.49 15.67 -1.30
CA SER A 58 -1.21 15.66 -2.73
C SER A 58 -2.04 14.66 -3.49
N GLY A 59 -2.80 13.85 -2.80
CA GLY A 59 -3.58 12.83 -3.47
C GLY A 59 -2.84 11.53 -3.71
N GLU A 60 -1.68 11.37 -3.10
CA GLU A 60 -0.97 10.10 -3.18
C GLU A 60 -1.68 9.06 -2.33
N ARG A 61 -1.77 7.87 -2.86
CA ARG A 61 -2.42 6.76 -2.18
C ARG A 61 -1.37 5.77 -1.73
N TRP A 62 -1.40 5.49 -0.45
CA TRP A 62 -0.44 4.59 0.18
C TRP A 62 -1.20 3.53 0.95
N ALA A 63 -0.53 2.47 1.27
CA ALA A 63 -1.11 1.44 2.13
C ALA A 63 -0.02 0.74 2.91
N VAL A 64 -0.35 0.39 4.14
CA VAL A 64 0.48 -0.57 4.86
C VAL A 64 -0.19 -1.91 4.63
N VAL A 65 0.50 -2.78 3.90
CA VAL A 65 -0.04 -4.07 3.50
C VAL A 65 0.70 -5.15 4.26
N THR A 66 -0.03 -6.01 4.92
CA THR A 66 0.54 -7.14 5.62
C THR A 66 0.38 -8.37 4.75
N LEU A 67 1.51 -8.99 4.42
CA LEU A 67 1.52 -10.13 3.52
C LEU A 67 2.29 -11.28 4.12
N THR A 68 1.94 -12.48 3.71
CA THR A 68 2.66 -13.69 4.09
C THR A 68 3.16 -14.38 2.83
N ASN A 69 4.43 -14.79 2.88
CA ASN A 69 4.97 -15.63 1.83
C ASN A 69 4.55 -17.06 2.13
N MET A 70 3.67 -17.62 1.31
CA MET A 70 3.15 -18.95 1.55
C MET A 70 4.03 -20.04 0.98
N ALA A 71 5.17 -19.68 0.38
CA ALA A 71 6.07 -20.67 -0.21
C ALA A 71 6.98 -21.27 0.86
N SER A 72 7.49 -22.45 0.57
CA SER A 72 8.42 -23.10 1.48
C SER A 72 9.84 -22.60 1.32
N GLY A 73 10.07 -21.64 0.44
CA GLY A 73 11.38 -21.03 0.22
C GLY A 73 11.27 -19.54 0.14
N ARG A 74 12.42 -18.89 0.02
CA ARG A 74 12.46 -17.43 -0.05
C ARG A 74 11.83 -16.95 -1.36
N ARG A 75 11.11 -15.86 -1.29
CA ARG A 75 10.51 -15.23 -2.46
C ARG A 75 10.67 -13.72 -2.38
N SER A 76 10.65 -13.07 -3.52
CA SER A 76 10.70 -11.61 -3.59
C SER A 76 9.36 -11.09 -4.06
N LEU A 77 8.85 -10.13 -3.33
CA LEU A 77 7.61 -9.45 -3.69
C LEU A 77 7.97 -8.20 -4.47
N THR A 78 7.33 -8.00 -5.61
CA THR A 78 7.53 -6.79 -6.41
C THR A 78 6.20 -6.14 -6.69
N SER A 79 6.26 -4.98 -7.32
CA SER A 79 5.04 -4.25 -7.68
C SER A 79 4.14 -5.04 -8.62
N LYS A 80 4.68 -6.00 -9.33
CA LYS A 80 3.89 -6.80 -10.26
C LYS A 80 2.98 -7.79 -9.56
N HIS A 81 3.23 -8.06 -8.31
CA HIS A 81 2.48 -9.07 -7.57
C HIS A 81 1.27 -8.53 -6.83
N LEU A 82 1.09 -7.21 -6.84
CA LEU A 82 -0.01 -6.58 -6.12
C LEU A 82 -0.79 -5.67 -7.04
N MET A 83 -2.04 -5.48 -6.71
CA MET A 83 -2.89 -4.56 -7.42
C MET A 83 -3.92 -3.99 -6.48
N ALA A 84 -4.38 -2.78 -6.77
CA ALA A 84 -5.42 -2.15 -5.97
C ALA A 84 -6.61 -1.81 -6.86
N ILE A 85 -7.79 -1.86 -6.27
CA ILE A 85 -9.01 -1.41 -6.91
C ILE A 85 -9.29 -0.01 -6.38
N VAL A 86 -9.47 0.92 -7.29
CA VAL A 86 -9.76 2.32 -6.97
C VAL A 86 -11.26 2.52 -6.99
N ALA A 87 -11.74 3.55 -6.32
CA ALA A 87 -13.19 3.76 -6.15
C ALA A 87 -13.94 3.92 -7.47
N ASP A 88 -13.26 4.31 -8.54
CA ASP A 88 -13.89 4.42 -9.86
C ASP A 88 -13.90 3.10 -10.61
N GLY A 89 -13.43 2.03 -9.99
CA GLY A 89 -13.40 0.71 -10.61
C GLY A 89 -12.12 0.37 -11.33
N GLN A 90 -11.19 1.31 -11.45
CA GLN A 90 -9.93 1.01 -12.11
C GLN A 90 -9.01 0.20 -11.22
N ARG A 91 -8.12 -0.53 -11.85
CA ARG A 91 -7.14 -1.31 -11.13
C ARG A 91 -5.77 -0.76 -11.44
N ILE A 92 -4.99 -0.54 -10.40
CA ILE A 92 -3.67 0.04 -10.55
C ILE A 92 -2.65 -0.79 -9.82
N ALA A 93 -1.43 -0.80 -10.35
CA ALA A 93 -0.32 -1.45 -9.69
C ALA A 93 0.41 -0.42 -8.83
N PRO A 94 1.10 -0.85 -7.79
CA PRO A 94 1.90 0.09 -7.02
C PRO A 94 3.11 0.56 -7.80
N LEU A 95 3.74 1.61 -7.31
CA LEU A 95 5.02 2.04 -7.84
C LEU A 95 6.05 0.94 -7.56
N GLU A 96 7.11 0.94 -8.32
CA GLU A 96 8.10 -0.15 -8.22
C GLU A 96 8.69 -0.29 -6.84
N PHE A 97 8.82 -1.51 -6.39
CA PHE A 97 9.50 -1.84 -5.15
C PHE A 97 9.91 -3.31 -5.19
N LEU A 98 10.77 -3.67 -4.26
CA LEU A 98 11.24 -5.05 -4.14
C LEU A 98 11.43 -5.36 -2.66
N GLN A 99 10.89 -6.46 -2.20
CA GLN A 99 11.03 -6.88 -0.82
C GLN A 99 11.21 -8.39 -0.76
N SER A 100 12.25 -8.82 -0.09
CA SER A 100 12.53 -10.25 0.07
C SER A 100 11.82 -10.77 1.32
N PHE A 101 11.24 -11.94 1.19
CA PHE A 101 10.58 -12.64 2.31
C PHE A 101 11.20 -14.01 2.47
N LYS A 102 11.41 -14.42 3.70
CA LYS A 102 11.78 -15.79 3.98
C LYS A 102 10.56 -16.68 3.84
N ALA A 103 10.81 -17.99 3.84
CA ALA A 103 9.69 -18.95 3.79
C ALA A 103 8.73 -18.66 4.94
N ASP A 104 7.47 -18.64 4.65
CA ASP A 104 6.39 -18.46 5.64
C ASP A 104 6.46 -17.16 6.42
N GLU A 105 7.25 -16.21 5.96
CA GLU A 105 7.41 -14.94 6.66
C GLU A 105 6.24 -14.01 6.42
N THR A 106 5.83 -13.29 7.45
CA THR A 106 4.80 -12.26 7.35
C THR A 106 5.44 -10.91 7.64
N LEU A 107 5.23 -9.98 6.74
CA LEU A 107 5.76 -8.62 6.87
C LEU A 107 4.67 -7.61 6.56
N SER A 108 4.80 -6.44 7.17
CA SER A 108 3.95 -5.30 6.84
C SER A 108 4.81 -4.28 6.10
N LEU A 109 4.36 -3.88 4.93
CA LEU A 109 5.12 -2.99 4.07
C LEU A 109 4.29 -1.75 3.77
N THR A 110 4.96 -0.60 3.72
CA THR A 110 4.31 0.63 3.31
C THR A 110 4.53 0.77 1.81
N ILE A 111 3.46 0.77 1.06
CA ILE A 111 3.52 0.72 -0.39
C ILE A 111 2.82 1.94 -0.97
N ASN A 112 3.47 2.56 -1.96
CA ASN A 112 2.94 3.74 -2.63
C ASN A 112 2.26 3.32 -3.93
N PHE A 113 1.01 3.73 -4.10
CA PHE A 113 0.26 3.43 -5.31
C PHE A 113 0.17 4.64 -6.24
N GLY A 114 0.88 5.73 -5.92
CA GLY A 114 0.88 6.91 -6.75
C GLY A 114 -0.30 7.81 -6.48
N GLU A 115 -0.47 8.81 -7.31
CA GLU A 115 -1.56 9.77 -7.15
C GLU A 115 -2.80 9.23 -7.80
N SER A 116 -3.92 9.42 -7.14
CA SER A 116 -5.21 9.02 -7.69
C SER A 116 -6.29 9.94 -7.16
N LYS A 117 -7.16 10.36 -8.05
CA LYS A 117 -8.27 11.21 -7.68
C LYS A 117 -9.22 10.49 -6.74
N PHE A 118 -9.31 9.19 -6.85
CA PHE A 118 -10.23 8.40 -6.05
C PHE A 118 -9.46 7.54 -5.07
N PRO A 119 -10.06 7.25 -3.91
CA PRO A 119 -9.37 6.43 -2.91
C PRO A 119 -9.26 4.98 -3.35
N LEU A 120 -8.30 4.29 -2.76
CA LEU A 120 -8.19 2.86 -2.94
C LEU A 120 -9.27 2.18 -2.13
N LEU A 121 -9.77 1.08 -2.64
CA LEU A 121 -10.79 0.31 -1.93
C LEU A 121 -10.28 -1.03 -1.45
N SER A 122 -9.43 -1.67 -2.21
CA SER A 122 -8.94 -3.00 -1.86
C SER A 122 -7.61 -3.26 -2.51
N ILE A 123 -6.80 -4.10 -1.89
CA ILE A 123 -5.50 -4.49 -2.40
C ILE A 123 -5.46 -6.00 -2.41
N TYR A 124 -5.00 -6.58 -3.50
CA TYR A 124 -5.01 -8.02 -3.65
C TYR A 124 -3.81 -8.55 -4.40
N SER A 125 -3.54 -9.82 -4.19
CA SER A 125 -2.53 -10.56 -4.91
C SER A 125 -3.23 -11.70 -5.64
N ARG A 126 -2.45 -12.47 -6.40
CA ARG A 126 -3.03 -13.61 -7.11
C ARG A 126 -2.22 -14.82 -6.75
N SER A 127 -2.83 -15.76 -6.05
CA SER A 127 -2.09 -16.95 -5.67
C SER A 127 -2.12 -17.95 -6.81
N GLY A 128 -1.18 -18.86 -6.79
CA GLY A 128 -1.01 -19.81 -7.87
C GLY A 128 -1.95 -20.99 -7.81
N LYS A 129 -2.92 -20.95 -6.95
CA LYS A 129 -3.79 -22.13 -6.84
C LYS A 129 -5.19 -21.89 -7.19
#